data_de8fc660d0137325ce7eff3c05e50c4a
#
_entry.id   de8fc660d0137325ce7eff3c05e50c4a
#
_cell.length_a   1.000
_cell.length_b   1.000
_cell.length_c   1.000
_cell.angle_alpha   90.00
_cell.angle_beta   90.00
_cell.angle_gamma   90.00
#
_symmetry.space_group_name_H-M   'P 1'
#
loop_
_entity.id
_entity.type
_entity.pdbx_description
1 polymer ?
#
loop_
_entity_poly.entity_id
_entity_poly.type
_entity_poly.pdbx_seq_one_letter_code
_entity_poly.pdbx_strand_id
1 'polypeptide(L)'
;MARIGIYGGTFNPPHTGHISAAVAAVDALRLDKLLMIPTGVSPHKQLPAGSPTSRQRLEMVTLAAQADPRIIPCDIEIRREGPSYTYETVLQLKERYPEDTLILLMGTDMLLSFDSWRQPETILQNAALGVFYRGEPGELEAIENKKQALERVGAQIFLVKNPVIPISSTQLRRMLVFRCAGPFLPEGVGEYIAKSRLYGAENDMRGLSMERLEEETVKLLKPQRVAHVLGCRDTAVALARHWGADETDAARAGLLHDITKALDGPLQLTLCSEYGILLDKFSAMNPKTLHALTGAAVAERIFGENEAVVSAIRHHTTGKAGMSLLEKIIYVADYMEPNRNFPGVDQLRRLAFTDLDEALKLGLEMTLALLNKQGGEVSPESMEALEYLKDTFSERNR
;
A
#
# COMPACT_ATOMS: atom_id res chain seq x y z
N MET A 1 23.30 -34.08 10.16
CA MET A 1 23.38 -32.70 9.59
C MET A 1 22.00 -32.29 9.17
N ALA A 2 21.38 -31.42 9.93
CA ALA A 2 20.08 -30.86 9.57
C ALA A 2 20.25 -29.64 8.64
N ARG A 3 19.23 -29.35 7.85
CA ARG A 3 19.15 -28.14 7.00
C ARG A 3 18.26 -27.12 7.70
N ILE A 4 18.81 -25.99 8.08
CA ILE A 4 18.12 -24.96 8.87
C ILE A 4 17.99 -23.69 8.05
N GLY A 5 16.75 -23.28 7.77
CA GLY A 5 16.44 -22.00 7.15
C GLY A 5 16.53 -20.85 8.17
N ILE A 6 17.07 -19.72 7.75
CA ILE A 6 17.12 -18.46 8.51
C ILE A 6 16.27 -17.45 7.75
N TYR A 7 15.12 -17.08 8.28
CA TYR A 7 14.22 -16.11 7.66
C TYR A 7 14.05 -14.89 8.57
N GLY A 8 14.92 -13.92 8.37
CA GLY A 8 14.91 -12.64 9.07
C GLY A 8 13.93 -11.64 8.43
N GLY A 9 13.33 -10.81 9.25
CA GLY A 9 12.47 -9.74 8.78
C GLY A 9 11.91 -8.87 9.90
N THR A 10 11.41 -7.68 9.54
CA THR A 10 10.75 -6.83 10.53
C THR A 10 9.42 -7.42 11.02
N PHE A 11 8.69 -8.11 10.16
CA PHE A 11 7.37 -8.70 10.44
C PHE A 11 6.44 -7.70 11.16
N ASN A 12 6.16 -6.58 10.51
CA ASN A 12 5.43 -5.44 11.10
C ASN A 12 4.13 -5.10 10.33
N PRO A 13 3.08 -5.96 10.41
CA PRO A 13 3.02 -7.31 10.97
C PRO A 13 3.50 -8.40 10.00
N PRO A 14 3.64 -9.67 10.46
CA PRO A 14 3.72 -10.82 9.58
C PRO A 14 2.40 -10.97 8.80
N HIS A 15 2.45 -11.50 7.59
CA HIS A 15 1.30 -11.69 6.71
C HIS A 15 1.37 -13.02 5.97
N THR A 16 0.27 -13.42 5.36
CA THR A 16 0.15 -14.69 4.62
C THR A 16 1.27 -14.86 3.57
N GLY A 17 1.73 -13.76 2.94
CA GLY A 17 2.86 -13.81 2.02
C GLY A 17 4.19 -14.23 2.65
N HIS A 18 4.44 -13.85 3.91
CA HIS A 18 5.62 -14.33 4.63
C HIS A 18 5.54 -15.83 4.93
N ILE A 19 4.37 -16.30 5.34
CA ILE A 19 4.15 -17.71 5.66
C ILE A 19 4.21 -18.57 4.40
N SER A 20 3.56 -18.14 3.32
CA SER A 20 3.63 -18.82 2.03
C SER A 20 5.08 -18.96 1.52
N ALA A 21 5.88 -17.89 1.64
CA ALA A 21 7.30 -17.94 1.30
C ALA A 21 8.09 -18.91 2.21
N ALA A 22 7.81 -18.87 3.51
CA ALA A 22 8.47 -19.77 4.48
C ALA A 22 8.17 -21.24 4.18
N VAL A 23 6.90 -21.61 3.93
CA VAL A 23 6.50 -22.97 3.55
C VAL A 23 7.15 -23.39 2.23
N ALA A 24 7.10 -22.53 1.21
CA ALA A 24 7.74 -22.80 -0.07
C ALA A 24 9.25 -23.08 0.07
N ALA A 25 9.95 -22.34 0.94
CA ALA A 25 11.36 -22.58 1.23
C ALA A 25 11.59 -23.90 1.97
N VAL A 26 10.77 -24.21 2.97
CA VAL A 26 10.87 -25.48 3.71
C VAL A 26 10.75 -26.68 2.77
N ASP A 27 9.79 -26.65 1.87
CA ASP A 27 9.54 -27.74 0.94
C ASP A 27 10.61 -27.80 -0.19
N ALA A 28 10.89 -26.68 -0.86
CA ALA A 28 11.83 -26.65 -1.98
C ALA A 28 13.27 -26.97 -1.57
N LEU A 29 13.69 -26.49 -0.40
CA LEU A 29 15.05 -26.68 0.11
C LEU A 29 15.16 -27.89 1.04
N ARG A 30 14.07 -28.61 1.29
CA ARG A 30 14.00 -29.76 2.22
C ARG A 30 14.58 -29.39 3.58
N LEU A 31 14.10 -28.28 4.16
CA LEU A 31 14.55 -27.84 5.46
C LEU A 31 13.94 -28.70 6.55
N ASP A 32 14.78 -29.11 7.53
CA ASP A 32 14.28 -29.78 8.74
C ASP A 32 13.53 -28.80 9.65
N LYS A 33 13.99 -27.54 9.65
CA LYS A 33 13.30 -26.41 10.29
C LYS A 33 13.66 -25.07 9.66
N LEU A 34 12.79 -24.09 9.82
CA LEU A 34 12.99 -22.71 9.43
C LEU A 34 12.85 -21.82 10.66
N LEU A 35 13.90 -21.06 10.97
CA LEU A 35 13.90 -20.07 12.05
C LEU A 35 13.34 -18.76 11.51
N MET A 36 12.15 -18.35 11.96
CA MET A 36 11.55 -17.06 11.63
C MET A 36 11.93 -16.04 12.68
N ILE A 37 12.77 -15.07 12.29
CA ILE A 37 13.51 -14.19 13.21
C ILE A 37 13.01 -12.75 13.05
N PRO A 38 12.18 -12.23 13.96
CA PRO A 38 11.83 -10.82 13.96
C PRO A 38 13.02 -9.97 14.35
N THR A 39 13.36 -9.00 13.49
CA THR A 39 14.48 -8.07 13.73
C THR A 39 14.31 -7.31 15.05
N GLY A 40 15.33 -7.29 15.88
CA GLY A 40 15.35 -6.51 17.14
C GLY A 40 15.32 -5.03 16.84
N VAL A 41 16.47 -4.46 16.50
CA VAL A 41 16.66 -3.07 16.06
C VAL A 41 17.22 -3.09 14.64
N SER A 42 16.44 -2.61 13.65
CA SER A 42 16.91 -2.60 12.27
C SER A 42 18.01 -1.54 12.06
N PRO A 43 19.17 -1.90 11.48
CA PRO A 43 20.23 -0.93 11.19
C PRO A 43 19.90 0.02 10.03
N HIS A 44 18.98 -0.37 9.16
CA HIS A 44 18.71 0.34 7.89
C HIS A 44 17.32 0.98 7.82
N LYS A 45 16.40 0.63 8.73
CA LYS A 45 15.01 1.05 8.63
C LYS A 45 14.45 1.44 9.98
N GLN A 46 14.12 2.71 10.13
CA GLN A 46 13.30 3.15 11.26
C GLN A 46 11.87 2.65 11.06
N LEU A 47 11.31 2.07 12.10
CA LEU A 47 9.91 1.69 12.10
C LEU A 47 9.04 2.96 12.18
N PRO A 48 7.86 2.98 11.54
CA PRO A 48 6.90 4.06 11.72
C PRO A 48 6.59 4.28 13.21
N ALA A 49 6.31 5.53 13.58
CA ALA A 49 5.87 5.85 14.94
C ALA A 49 4.63 5.02 15.31
N GLY A 50 4.57 4.54 16.56
CA GLY A 50 3.49 3.66 17.01
C GLY A 50 3.57 2.21 16.54
N SER A 51 4.68 1.81 15.90
CA SER A 51 4.91 0.39 15.57
C SER A 51 5.02 -0.47 16.84
N PRO A 52 4.56 -1.74 16.78
CA PRO A 52 4.72 -2.69 17.88
C PRO A 52 6.18 -2.86 18.30
N THR A 53 6.37 -3.12 19.59
CA THR A 53 7.66 -3.51 20.14
C THR A 53 8.19 -4.79 19.48
N SER A 54 9.49 -5.04 19.56
CA SER A 54 10.09 -6.30 19.07
C SER A 54 9.43 -7.53 19.70
N ARG A 55 9.05 -7.45 20.98
CA ARG A 55 8.34 -8.53 21.69
C ARG A 55 6.94 -8.77 21.12
N GLN A 56 6.18 -7.72 20.88
CA GLN A 56 4.85 -7.86 20.24
C GLN A 56 4.96 -8.42 18.82
N ARG A 57 6.02 -8.07 18.08
CA ARG A 57 6.26 -8.65 16.75
C ARG A 57 6.64 -10.13 16.83
N LEU A 58 7.39 -10.54 17.86
CA LEU A 58 7.67 -11.95 18.14
C LEU A 58 6.39 -12.74 18.44
N GLU A 59 5.49 -12.19 19.26
CA GLU A 59 4.19 -12.84 19.54
C GLU A 59 3.40 -13.06 18.25
N MET A 60 3.32 -12.04 17.38
CA MET A 60 2.66 -12.20 16.08
C MET A 60 3.35 -13.23 15.18
N VAL A 61 4.68 -13.29 15.19
CA VAL A 61 5.45 -14.32 14.46
C VAL A 61 5.19 -15.70 15.05
N THR A 62 5.06 -15.81 16.38
CA THR A 62 4.74 -17.08 17.04
C THR A 62 3.38 -17.63 16.64
N LEU A 63 2.37 -16.74 16.56
CA LEU A 63 1.04 -17.12 16.06
C LEU A 63 1.11 -17.52 14.58
N ALA A 64 1.75 -16.72 13.75
CA ALA A 64 1.86 -16.98 12.32
C ALA A 64 2.61 -18.29 12.00
N ALA A 65 3.62 -18.64 12.80
CA ALA A 65 4.40 -19.87 12.65
C ALA A 65 3.60 -21.16 12.90
N GLN A 66 2.44 -21.08 13.55
CA GLN A 66 1.56 -22.24 13.77
C GLN A 66 1.02 -22.86 12.46
N ALA A 67 1.13 -22.13 11.36
CA ALA A 67 0.73 -22.62 10.04
C ALA A 67 1.53 -23.85 9.55
N ASP A 68 2.78 -24.03 10.01
CA ASP A 68 3.60 -25.21 9.69
C ASP A 68 4.52 -25.53 10.88
N PRO A 69 4.52 -26.75 11.41
CA PRO A 69 5.32 -27.12 12.59
C PRO A 69 6.83 -27.04 12.38
N ARG A 70 7.29 -26.94 11.14
CA ARG A 70 8.70 -26.78 10.80
C ARG A 70 9.15 -25.30 10.91
N ILE A 71 8.21 -24.35 10.98
CA ILE A 71 8.49 -22.91 11.16
C ILE A 71 8.57 -22.62 12.64
N ILE A 72 9.75 -22.21 13.09
CA ILE A 72 10.06 -22.00 14.51
C ILE A 72 10.33 -20.49 14.76
N PRO A 73 9.54 -19.81 15.59
CA PRO A 73 9.85 -18.44 15.99
C PRO A 73 11.16 -18.40 16.78
N CYS A 74 12.02 -17.40 16.49
CA CYS A 74 13.32 -17.30 17.12
C CYS A 74 13.61 -15.85 17.53
N ASP A 75 13.91 -15.63 18.79
CA ASP A 75 14.12 -14.33 19.42
C ASP A 75 15.58 -13.88 19.50
N ILE A 76 16.47 -14.54 18.78
CA ILE A 76 17.94 -14.34 18.86
C ILE A 76 18.34 -12.88 18.66
N GLU A 77 17.70 -12.15 17.75
CA GLU A 77 17.97 -10.73 17.50
C GLU A 77 17.34 -9.81 18.56
N ILE A 78 16.23 -10.25 19.17
CA ILE A 78 15.56 -9.48 20.22
C ILE A 78 16.30 -9.52 21.54
N ARG A 79 16.98 -10.63 21.83
CA ARG A 79 17.81 -10.79 23.04
C ARG A 79 19.13 -10.05 22.96
N ARG A 80 19.56 -9.69 21.75
CA ARG A 80 20.82 -8.97 21.54
C ARG A 80 20.60 -7.46 21.66
N GLU A 81 21.48 -6.76 22.35
CA GLU A 81 21.51 -5.31 22.41
C GLU A 81 22.07 -4.71 21.10
N GLY A 82 21.58 -3.53 20.74
CA GLY A 82 22.03 -2.79 19.57
C GLY A 82 21.41 -3.23 18.24
N PRO A 83 21.97 -2.73 17.13
CA PRO A 83 21.46 -3.03 15.78
C PRO A 83 21.61 -4.50 15.41
N SER A 84 20.60 -5.07 14.76
CA SER A 84 20.57 -6.47 14.32
C SER A 84 21.26 -6.62 12.97
N TYR A 85 22.53 -6.97 12.96
CA TYR A 85 23.26 -7.29 11.72
C TYR A 85 23.17 -8.79 11.42
N THR A 86 22.91 -9.13 10.16
CA THR A 86 22.71 -10.51 9.71
C THR A 86 23.93 -11.40 9.93
N TYR A 87 25.15 -10.86 9.72
CA TYR A 87 26.37 -11.64 9.93
C TYR A 87 26.51 -12.12 11.40
N GLU A 88 26.12 -11.31 12.38
CA GLU A 88 26.13 -11.68 13.79
C GLU A 88 25.12 -12.78 14.11
N THR A 89 23.94 -12.67 13.50
CA THR A 89 22.88 -13.68 13.63
C THR A 89 23.32 -15.02 13.06
N VAL A 90 23.97 -15.00 11.88
CA VAL A 90 24.51 -16.22 11.24
C VAL A 90 25.61 -16.83 12.10
N LEU A 91 26.55 -16.05 12.65
CA LEU A 91 27.61 -16.55 13.51
C LEU A 91 27.03 -17.20 14.78
N GLN A 92 26.12 -16.52 15.50
CA GLN A 92 25.48 -17.07 16.70
C GLN A 92 24.72 -18.37 16.41
N LEU A 93 24.07 -18.45 15.25
CA LEU A 93 23.38 -19.68 14.83
C LEU A 93 24.38 -20.78 14.46
N LYS A 94 25.52 -20.43 13.85
CA LYS A 94 26.57 -21.43 13.54
C LYS A 94 27.23 -21.99 14.81
N GLU A 95 27.41 -21.17 15.83
CA GLU A 95 27.84 -21.65 17.15
C GLU A 95 26.83 -22.61 17.80
N ARG A 96 25.53 -22.31 17.66
CA ARG A 96 24.45 -23.14 18.19
C ARG A 96 24.22 -24.44 17.41
N TYR A 97 24.53 -24.43 16.10
CA TYR A 97 24.32 -25.52 15.16
C TYR A 97 25.60 -25.79 14.34
N PRO A 98 26.72 -26.21 14.97
CA PRO A 98 28.04 -26.28 14.32
C PRO A 98 28.08 -27.26 13.15
N GLU A 99 27.36 -28.38 13.25
CA GLU A 99 27.33 -29.44 12.24
C GLU A 99 26.24 -29.28 11.19
N ASP A 100 25.34 -28.31 11.38
CA ASP A 100 24.17 -28.17 10.50
C ASP A 100 24.45 -27.18 9.34
N THR A 101 23.71 -27.38 8.25
CA THR A 101 23.72 -26.47 7.11
C THR A 101 22.75 -25.33 7.33
N LEU A 102 23.27 -24.11 7.44
CA LEU A 102 22.48 -22.90 7.52
C LEU A 102 22.15 -22.37 6.13
N ILE A 103 20.91 -21.94 5.89
CA ILE A 103 20.48 -21.33 4.62
C ILE A 103 19.76 -20.02 4.94
N LEU A 104 20.37 -18.90 4.57
CA LEU A 104 19.81 -17.57 4.76
C LEU A 104 18.82 -17.26 3.63
N LEU A 105 17.57 -17.04 4.00
CA LEU A 105 16.48 -16.76 3.04
C LEU A 105 16.32 -15.26 2.82
N MET A 106 16.24 -14.84 1.56
CA MET A 106 16.10 -13.43 1.17
C MET A 106 15.34 -13.25 -0.14
N GLY A 107 14.79 -12.06 -0.37
CA GLY A 107 14.20 -11.70 -1.66
C GLY A 107 15.24 -11.29 -2.70
N THR A 108 14.80 -11.15 -3.96
CA THR A 108 15.64 -10.73 -5.10
C THR A 108 16.34 -9.40 -4.85
N ASP A 109 15.64 -8.40 -4.34
CA ASP A 109 16.17 -7.07 -4.03
C ASP A 109 17.31 -7.11 -3.00
N MET A 110 17.19 -7.99 -2.02
CA MET A 110 18.21 -8.21 -1.00
C MET A 110 19.45 -8.92 -1.58
N LEU A 111 19.26 -9.88 -2.47
CA LEU A 111 20.37 -10.52 -3.18
C LEU A 111 21.13 -9.51 -4.03
N LEU A 112 20.43 -8.68 -4.80
CA LEU A 112 21.05 -7.70 -5.69
C LEU A 112 21.86 -6.65 -4.93
N SER A 113 21.46 -6.32 -3.69
CA SER A 113 22.16 -5.39 -2.80
C SER A 113 23.13 -6.06 -1.81
N PHE A 114 23.32 -7.38 -1.89
CA PHE A 114 24.04 -8.17 -0.89
C PHE A 114 25.49 -7.69 -0.63
N ASP A 115 26.20 -7.21 -1.66
CA ASP A 115 27.58 -6.70 -1.50
C ASP A 115 27.68 -5.48 -0.59
N SER A 116 26.58 -4.75 -0.42
CA SER A 116 26.50 -3.58 0.50
C SER A 116 26.22 -3.96 1.95
N TRP A 117 26.00 -5.24 2.24
CA TRP A 117 25.74 -5.70 3.60
C TRP A 117 27.01 -5.68 4.43
N ARG A 118 26.83 -5.63 5.74
CA ARG A 118 27.97 -5.66 6.65
C ARG A 118 28.54 -7.06 6.73
N GLN A 119 29.85 -7.22 6.44
CA GLN A 119 30.57 -8.48 6.43
C GLN A 119 29.92 -9.59 5.58
N PRO A 120 29.63 -9.36 4.28
CA PRO A 120 28.96 -10.34 3.45
C PRO A 120 29.78 -11.64 3.29
N GLU A 121 31.11 -11.57 3.30
CA GLU A 121 32.01 -12.72 3.24
C GLU A 121 31.82 -13.65 4.46
N THR A 122 31.63 -13.07 5.65
CA THR A 122 31.37 -13.85 6.87
C THR A 122 30.04 -14.61 6.74
N ILE A 123 29.03 -14.02 6.12
CA ILE A 123 27.75 -14.69 5.86
C ILE A 123 27.98 -15.87 4.91
N LEU A 124 28.66 -15.66 3.78
CA LEU A 124 28.92 -16.71 2.77
C LEU A 124 29.76 -17.88 3.29
N GLN A 125 30.67 -17.61 4.23
CA GLN A 125 31.49 -18.66 4.87
C GLN A 125 30.67 -19.56 5.82
N ASN A 126 29.55 -19.09 6.33
CA ASN A 126 28.79 -19.75 7.38
C ASN A 126 27.37 -20.18 6.97
N ALA A 127 26.87 -19.69 5.87
CA ALA A 127 25.52 -20.01 5.37
C ALA A 127 25.46 -20.01 3.83
N ALA A 128 24.68 -20.90 3.29
CA ALA A 128 24.20 -20.78 1.90
C ALA A 128 23.10 -19.72 1.80
N LEU A 129 22.80 -19.25 0.59
CA LEU A 129 21.73 -18.30 0.33
C LEU A 129 20.53 -19.01 -0.32
N GLY A 130 19.33 -18.76 0.16
CA GLY A 130 18.07 -19.16 -0.46
C GLY A 130 17.34 -17.92 -0.94
N VAL A 131 17.12 -17.81 -2.26
CA VAL A 131 16.61 -16.60 -2.88
C VAL A 131 15.18 -16.82 -3.36
N PHE A 132 14.25 -16.06 -2.80
CA PHE A 132 12.88 -16.01 -3.25
C PHE A 132 12.77 -15.20 -4.54
N TYR A 133 12.13 -15.76 -5.57
CA TYR A 133 11.81 -15.07 -6.81
C TYR A 133 10.34 -15.23 -7.16
N ARG A 134 9.79 -14.24 -7.87
CA ARG A 134 8.37 -14.16 -8.23
C ARG A 134 8.10 -14.55 -9.68
N GLY A 135 9.14 -14.58 -10.52
CA GLY A 135 9.04 -14.85 -11.96
C GLY A 135 8.64 -13.61 -12.77
N GLU A 136 8.95 -12.42 -12.27
CA GLU A 136 8.75 -11.18 -13.02
C GLU A 136 9.68 -11.09 -14.23
N PRO A 137 9.30 -10.38 -15.31
CA PRO A 137 10.15 -10.20 -16.48
C PRO A 137 11.52 -9.61 -16.11
N GLY A 138 12.60 -10.27 -16.54
CA GLY A 138 13.99 -9.86 -16.26
C GLY A 138 14.51 -10.22 -14.85
N GLU A 139 13.67 -10.66 -13.92
CA GLU A 139 14.09 -11.01 -12.57
C GLU A 139 15.07 -12.16 -12.55
N LEU A 140 14.78 -13.24 -13.26
CA LEU A 140 15.66 -14.42 -13.31
C LEU A 140 17.02 -14.12 -13.94
N GLU A 141 17.09 -13.26 -14.95
CA GLU A 141 18.36 -12.83 -15.55
C GLU A 141 19.20 -12.05 -14.56
N ALA A 142 18.60 -11.10 -13.84
CA ALA A 142 19.29 -10.32 -12.82
C ALA A 142 19.81 -11.22 -11.67
N ILE A 143 18.99 -12.17 -11.22
CA ILE A 143 19.40 -13.16 -10.21
C ILE A 143 20.56 -14.02 -10.71
N GLU A 144 20.50 -14.56 -11.93
CA GLU A 144 21.52 -15.44 -12.46
C GLU A 144 22.87 -14.73 -12.60
N ASN A 145 22.87 -13.48 -13.09
CA ASN A 145 24.08 -12.66 -13.16
C ASN A 145 24.71 -12.45 -11.77
N LYS A 146 23.89 -12.12 -10.77
CA LYS A 146 24.37 -11.93 -9.40
C LYS A 146 24.84 -13.22 -8.77
N LYS A 147 24.13 -14.32 -8.98
CA LYS A 147 24.46 -15.65 -8.52
C LYS A 147 25.83 -16.07 -9.04
N GLN A 148 26.10 -15.98 -10.34
CA GLN A 148 27.39 -16.31 -10.92
C GLN A 148 28.54 -15.49 -10.32
N ALA A 149 28.32 -14.21 -10.02
CA ALA A 149 29.30 -13.36 -9.37
C ALA A 149 29.64 -13.84 -7.95
N LEU A 150 28.63 -14.19 -7.16
CA LEU A 150 28.81 -14.66 -5.79
C LEU A 150 29.35 -16.10 -5.72
N GLU A 151 28.99 -16.99 -6.65
CA GLU A 151 29.52 -18.36 -6.72
C GLU A 151 31.03 -18.38 -7.02
N ARG A 152 31.56 -17.40 -7.77
CA ARG A 152 33.01 -17.25 -7.99
C ARG A 152 33.80 -17.00 -6.69
N VAL A 153 33.15 -16.44 -5.68
CA VAL A 153 33.76 -16.22 -4.34
C VAL A 153 33.32 -17.29 -3.32
N GLY A 154 32.74 -18.40 -3.80
CA GLY A 154 32.45 -19.60 -2.99
C GLY A 154 31.04 -19.63 -2.39
N ALA A 155 30.14 -18.74 -2.77
CA ALA A 155 28.75 -18.78 -2.32
C ALA A 155 28.01 -20.02 -2.85
N GLN A 156 27.14 -20.59 -2.04
CA GLN A 156 26.16 -21.60 -2.47
C GLN A 156 24.77 -20.95 -2.50
N ILE A 157 24.12 -20.95 -3.68
CA ILE A 157 22.84 -20.22 -3.87
C ILE A 157 21.78 -21.15 -4.41
N PHE A 158 20.63 -21.17 -3.73
CA PHE A 158 19.43 -21.92 -4.10
C PHE A 158 18.31 -20.95 -4.48
N LEU A 159 17.55 -21.26 -5.53
CA LEU A 159 16.40 -20.49 -5.94
C LEU A 159 15.11 -21.13 -5.41
N VAL A 160 14.23 -20.32 -4.85
CA VAL A 160 12.93 -20.74 -4.34
C VAL A 160 11.86 -19.94 -5.05
N LYS A 161 11.02 -20.61 -5.85
CA LYS A 161 9.87 -19.96 -6.46
C LYS A 161 8.84 -19.64 -5.39
N ASN A 162 8.58 -18.34 -5.19
CA ASN A 162 7.64 -17.87 -4.18
C ASN A 162 6.25 -17.67 -4.80
N PRO A 163 5.18 -18.27 -4.24
CA PRO A 163 3.82 -17.92 -4.61
C PRO A 163 3.57 -16.43 -4.33
N VAL A 164 3.14 -15.68 -5.36
CA VAL A 164 2.94 -14.24 -5.24
C VAL A 164 1.63 -13.97 -4.51
N ILE A 165 1.74 -13.53 -3.26
CA ILE A 165 0.63 -12.89 -2.55
C ILE A 165 0.89 -11.38 -2.60
N PRO A 166 0.02 -10.59 -3.26
CA PRO A 166 0.29 -9.18 -3.54
C PRO A 166 0.04 -8.30 -2.31
N ILE A 167 0.82 -8.52 -1.24
CA ILE A 167 0.72 -7.76 0.00
C ILE A 167 2.10 -7.43 0.55
N SER A 168 2.27 -6.23 1.09
CA SER A 168 3.41 -5.85 1.93
C SER A 168 2.92 -5.45 3.31
N SER A 169 3.79 -5.52 4.32
CA SER A 169 3.42 -5.06 5.68
C SER A 169 2.94 -3.60 5.69
N THR A 170 3.44 -2.75 4.79
CA THR A 170 2.97 -1.35 4.68
C THR A 170 1.55 -1.26 4.15
N GLN A 171 1.22 -2.02 3.13
CA GLN A 171 -0.15 -2.10 2.61
C GLN A 171 -1.09 -2.76 3.61
N LEU A 172 -0.62 -3.82 4.28
CA LEU A 172 -1.42 -4.50 5.30
C LEU A 172 -1.79 -3.57 6.47
N ARG A 173 -0.88 -2.67 6.90
CA ARG A 173 -1.22 -1.68 7.93
C ARG A 173 -2.33 -0.72 7.48
N ARG A 174 -2.40 -0.34 6.20
CA ARG A 174 -3.54 0.41 5.65
C ARG A 174 -4.82 -0.40 5.65
N MET A 175 -4.73 -1.65 5.19
CA MET A 175 -5.88 -2.58 5.19
C MET A 175 -6.42 -2.84 6.60
N LEU A 176 -5.57 -2.83 7.64
CA LEU A 176 -5.98 -2.92 9.04
C LEU A 176 -6.83 -1.71 9.44
N VAL A 177 -6.40 -0.49 9.13
CA VAL A 177 -7.17 0.73 9.38
C VAL A 177 -8.51 0.70 8.62
N PHE A 178 -8.51 0.19 7.39
CA PHE A 178 -9.72 0.03 6.58
C PHE A 178 -10.55 -1.21 6.95
N ARG A 179 -10.16 -1.97 7.99
CA ARG A 179 -10.86 -3.19 8.47
C ARG A 179 -11.05 -4.26 7.40
N CYS A 180 -10.16 -4.34 6.43
CA CYS A 180 -10.18 -5.28 5.29
C CYS A 180 -8.91 -6.14 5.23
N ALA A 181 -8.20 -6.30 6.35
CA ALA A 181 -6.93 -7.04 6.40
C ALA A 181 -7.09 -8.57 6.53
N GLY A 182 -8.30 -9.06 6.85
CA GLY A 182 -8.58 -10.47 7.15
C GLY A 182 -7.93 -11.47 6.21
N PRO A 183 -8.11 -11.35 4.87
CA PRO A 183 -7.53 -12.29 3.90
C PRO A 183 -6.01 -12.42 3.91
N PHE A 184 -5.32 -11.44 4.48
CA PHE A 184 -3.85 -11.35 4.48
C PHE A 184 -3.22 -11.64 5.85
N LEU A 185 -4.01 -11.87 6.88
CA LEU A 185 -3.52 -12.17 8.23
C LEU A 185 -3.47 -13.68 8.46
N PRO A 186 -2.34 -14.21 8.98
CA PRO A 186 -2.29 -15.56 9.50
C PRO A 186 -3.26 -15.72 10.67
N GLU A 187 -3.70 -16.96 10.91
CA GLU A 187 -4.62 -17.28 11.99
C GLU A 187 -4.11 -16.78 13.36
N GLY A 188 -5.02 -16.23 14.16
CA GLY A 188 -4.71 -15.66 15.48
C GLY A 188 -4.01 -14.30 15.47
N VAL A 189 -3.33 -13.91 14.38
CA VAL A 189 -2.60 -12.63 14.30
C VAL A 189 -3.58 -11.45 14.34
N GLY A 190 -4.72 -11.55 13.65
CA GLY A 190 -5.75 -10.51 13.64
C GLY A 190 -6.35 -10.27 15.03
N GLU A 191 -6.67 -11.32 15.75
CA GLU A 191 -7.18 -11.25 17.13
C GLU A 191 -6.15 -10.62 18.08
N TYR A 192 -4.87 -10.99 17.94
CA TYR A 192 -3.80 -10.39 18.74
C TYR A 192 -3.67 -8.89 18.46
N ILE A 193 -3.72 -8.47 17.19
CA ILE A 193 -3.68 -7.05 16.78
C ILE A 193 -4.83 -6.29 17.42
N ALA A 194 -6.06 -6.78 17.34
CA ALA A 194 -7.25 -6.16 17.91
C ALA A 194 -7.14 -6.06 19.44
N LYS A 195 -6.85 -7.18 20.12
CA LYS A 195 -6.71 -7.24 21.58
C LYS A 195 -5.61 -6.31 22.11
N SER A 196 -4.51 -6.19 21.37
CA SER A 196 -3.36 -5.36 21.75
C SER A 196 -3.45 -3.94 21.21
N ARG A 197 -4.54 -3.56 20.54
CA ARG A 197 -4.81 -2.25 19.93
C ARG A 197 -3.66 -1.74 19.05
N LEU A 198 -3.12 -2.63 18.22
CA LEU A 198 -1.99 -2.32 17.37
C LEU A 198 -2.44 -1.70 16.03
N TYR A 199 -1.57 -0.90 15.41
CA TYR A 199 -1.73 -0.34 14.07
C TYR A 199 -2.95 0.57 13.88
N GLY A 200 -3.64 0.98 14.94
CA GLY A 200 -4.86 1.77 14.83
C GLY A 200 -6.06 1.01 14.25
N ALA A 201 -5.99 -0.33 14.15
CA ALA A 201 -7.05 -1.16 13.57
C ALA A 201 -8.41 -0.99 14.27
N GLU A 202 -8.39 -0.73 15.59
CA GLU A 202 -9.58 -0.56 16.43
C GLU A 202 -9.86 0.91 16.77
N ASN A 203 -9.15 1.87 16.17
CA ASN A 203 -9.40 3.29 16.43
C ASN A 203 -10.75 3.69 15.85
N ASP A 204 -11.51 4.46 16.64
CA ASP A 204 -12.69 5.15 16.11
C ASP A 204 -12.23 6.40 15.35
N MET A 205 -12.46 6.38 14.04
CA MET A 205 -12.10 7.47 13.12
C MET A 205 -13.28 8.38 12.80
N ARG A 206 -14.45 8.16 13.43
CA ARG A 206 -15.65 8.95 13.18
C ARG A 206 -15.61 10.27 13.93
N GLY A 207 -16.11 11.33 13.29
CA GLY A 207 -16.23 12.64 13.93
C GLY A 207 -14.90 13.28 14.35
N LEU A 208 -13.78 12.92 13.71
CA LEU A 208 -12.49 13.55 13.97
C LEU A 208 -12.54 15.06 13.69
N SER A 209 -11.84 15.87 14.51
CA SER A 209 -11.55 17.27 14.16
C SER A 209 -10.74 17.33 12.87
N MET A 210 -10.72 18.49 12.21
CA MET A 210 -9.99 18.66 10.95
C MET A 210 -8.49 18.37 11.10
N GLU A 211 -7.87 18.79 12.19
CA GLU A 211 -6.46 18.55 12.51
C GLU A 211 -6.18 17.05 12.64
N ARG A 212 -7.05 16.34 13.38
CA ARG A 212 -6.90 14.90 13.58
C ARG A 212 -7.18 14.13 12.29
N LEU A 213 -8.16 14.55 11.49
CA LEU A 213 -8.46 13.94 10.19
C LEU A 213 -7.26 14.08 9.25
N GLU A 214 -6.63 15.27 9.19
CA GLU A 214 -5.42 15.49 8.39
C GLU A 214 -4.28 14.59 8.85
N GLU A 215 -3.98 14.53 10.15
CA GLU A 215 -2.94 13.68 10.72
C GLU A 215 -3.13 12.20 10.34
N GLU A 216 -4.33 11.66 10.51
CA GLU A 216 -4.63 10.26 10.20
C GLU A 216 -4.61 9.99 8.69
N THR A 217 -5.12 10.92 7.88
CA THR A 217 -5.08 10.83 6.41
C THR A 217 -3.63 10.77 5.91
N VAL A 218 -2.77 11.69 6.36
CA VAL A 218 -1.36 11.76 5.94
C VAL A 218 -0.60 10.46 6.22
N LYS A 219 -0.87 9.79 7.36
CA LYS A 219 -0.27 8.48 7.69
C LYS A 219 -0.63 7.38 6.69
N LEU A 220 -1.79 7.48 6.05
CA LEU A 220 -2.31 6.48 5.10
C LEU A 220 -1.88 6.74 3.65
N LEU A 221 -1.46 7.95 3.32
CA LEU A 221 -1.01 8.31 1.97
C LEU A 221 0.41 7.80 1.65
N LYS A 222 0.76 7.82 0.36
CA LYS A 222 2.16 7.77 -0.08
C LYS A 222 2.78 9.15 0.12
N PRO A 223 4.06 9.27 0.58
CA PRO A 223 4.67 10.57 0.86
C PRO A 223 4.55 11.58 -0.29
N GLN A 224 4.72 11.14 -1.54
CA GLN A 224 4.62 12.00 -2.73
C GLN A 224 3.18 12.50 -3.03
N ARG A 225 2.16 11.95 -2.36
CA ARG A 225 0.76 12.37 -2.53
C ARG A 225 0.31 13.39 -1.49
N VAL A 226 1.07 13.58 -0.40
CA VAL A 226 0.68 14.44 0.71
C VAL A 226 0.47 15.89 0.23
N ALA A 227 1.43 16.47 -0.47
CA ALA A 227 1.33 17.84 -0.97
C ALA A 227 0.11 18.04 -1.89
N HIS A 228 -0.18 17.06 -2.75
CA HIS A 228 -1.34 17.07 -3.62
C HIS A 228 -2.66 17.05 -2.83
N VAL A 229 -2.81 16.14 -1.87
CA VAL A 229 -4.06 16.02 -1.09
C VAL A 229 -4.32 17.26 -0.24
N LEU A 230 -3.28 17.84 0.37
CA LEU A 230 -3.41 19.10 1.10
C LEU A 230 -3.74 20.27 0.16
N GLY A 231 -3.11 20.33 -1.02
CA GLY A 231 -3.44 21.32 -2.04
C GLY A 231 -4.89 21.18 -2.55
N CYS A 232 -5.37 19.95 -2.75
CA CYS A 232 -6.76 19.70 -3.13
C CYS A 232 -7.74 20.16 -2.04
N ARG A 233 -7.47 19.85 -0.76
CA ARG A 233 -8.27 20.36 0.37
C ARG A 233 -8.36 21.88 0.37
N ASP A 234 -7.23 22.57 0.31
CA ASP A 234 -7.20 24.03 0.39
C ASP A 234 -7.91 24.68 -0.81
N THR A 235 -7.76 24.10 -1.99
CA THR A 235 -8.44 24.52 -3.21
C THR A 235 -9.96 24.27 -3.11
N ALA A 236 -10.36 23.13 -2.58
CA ALA A 236 -11.78 22.80 -2.38
C ALA A 236 -12.45 23.78 -1.41
N VAL A 237 -11.80 24.11 -0.30
CA VAL A 237 -12.28 25.12 0.66
C VAL A 237 -12.40 26.50 0.02
N ALA A 238 -11.41 26.92 -0.78
CA ALA A 238 -11.48 28.20 -1.49
C ALA A 238 -12.66 28.27 -2.48
N LEU A 239 -12.90 27.18 -3.22
CA LEU A 239 -14.04 27.07 -4.14
C LEU A 239 -15.37 27.01 -3.40
N ALA A 240 -15.45 26.25 -2.27
CA ALA A 240 -16.65 26.16 -1.47
C ALA A 240 -17.06 27.55 -0.92
N ARG A 241 -16.10 28.30 -0.38
CA ARG A 241 -16.33 29.68 0.06
C ARG A 241 -16.81 30.59 -1.04
N HIS A 242 -16.22 30.47 -2.23
CA HIS A 242 -16.57 31.29 -3.39
C HIS A 242 -17.98 31.00 -3.91
N TRP A 243 -18.34 29.72 -3.98
CA TRP A 243 -19.60 29.28 -4.56
C TRP A 243 -20.73 29.06 -3.53
N GLY A 244 -20.47 29.24 -2.23
CA GLY A 244 -21.47 29.10 -1.17
C GLY A 244 -21.79 27.64 -0.81
N ALA A 245 -20.83 26.72 -0.97
CA ALA A 245 -20.91 25.36 -0.44
C ALA A 245 -20.35 25.27 1.00
N ASP A 246 -20.61 24.16 1.68
CA ASP A 246 -20.06 23.92 3.02
C ASP A 246 -18.54 23.73 2.95
N GLU A 247 -17.80 24.63 3.65
CA GLU A 247 -16.34 24.60 3.67
C GLU A 247 -15.79 23.38 4.42
N THR A 248 -16.51 22.89 5.43
CA THR A 248 -16.12 21.71 6.21
C THR A 248 -16.24 20.45 5.37
N ASP A 249 -17.35 20.28 4.69
CA ASP A 249 -17.57 19.15 3.78
C ASP A 249 -16.54 19.16 2.63
N ALA A 250 -16.25 20.34 2.08
CA ALA A 250 -15.21 20.49 1.04
C ALA A 250 -13.82 20.12 1.55
N ALA A 251 -13.46 20.54 2.77
CA ALA A 251 -12.18 20.19 3.38
C ALA A 251 -12.07 18.68 3.63
N ARG A 252 -13.12 18.05 4.17
CA ARG A 252 -13.18 16.62 4.47
C ARG A 252 -13.11 15.78 3.19
N ALA A 253 -13.89 16.13 2.17
CA ALA A 253 -13.85 15.47 0.88
C ALA A 253 -12.48 15.62 0.19
N GLY A 254 -11.90 16.83 0.22
CA GLY A 254 -10.57 17.11 -0.34
C GLY A 254 -9.45 16.31 0.35
N LEU A 255 -9.52 16.11 1.67
CA LEU A 255 -8.57 15.26 2.39
C LEU A 255 -8.72 13.77 2.06
N LEU A 256 -9.95 13.29 1.90
CA LEU A 256 -10.23 11.86 1.80
C LEU A 256 -10.35 11.33 0.36
N HIS A 257 -10.38 12.20 -0.68
CA HIS A 257 -10.64 11.76 -2.06
C HIS A 257 -9.67 10.65 -2.54
N ASP A 258 -8.42 10.72 -2.14
CA ASP A 258 -7.34 9.80 -2.54
C ASP A 258 -6.92 8.83 -1.42
N ILE A 259 -7.72 8.66 -0.35
CA ILE A 259 -7.34 7.92 0.86
C ILE A 259 -6.91 6.46 0.57
N THR A 260 -7.48 5.82 -0.44
CA THR A 260 -7.15 4.45 -0.85
C THR A 260 -6.17 4.37 -2.02
N LYS A 261 -5.74 5.49 -2.60
CA LYS A 261 -4.84 5.56 -3.77
C LYS A 261 -3.47 4.91 -3.55
N ALA A 262 -3.10 4.70 -2.30
CA ALA A 262 -1.87 4.03 -1.93
C ALA A 262 -1.89 2.51 -2.16
N LEU A 263 -3.08 1.91 -2.28
CA LEU A 263 -3.29 0.50 -2.57
C LEU A 263 -3.15 0.23 -4.07
N ASP A 264 -2.58 -0.90 -4.42
CA ASP A 264 -2.53 -1.37 -5.81
C ASP A 264 -3.85 -2.01 -6.26
N GLY A 265 -3.96 -2.33 -7.55
CA GLY A 265 -5.18 -2.88 -8.15
C GLY A 265 -5.74 -4.11 -7.44
N PRO A 266 -4.95 -5.15 -7.14
CA PRO A 266 -5.42 -6.32 -6.41
C PRO A 266 -6.01 -5.99 -5.03
N LEU A 267 -5.40 -5.06 -4.28
CA LEU A 267 -5.90 -4.63 -2.97
C LEU A 267 -7.15 -3.75 -3.09
N GLN A 268 -7.24 -2.93 -4.14
CA GLN A 268 -8.47 -2.20 -4.44
C GLN A 268 -9.63 -3.18 -4.69
N LEU A 269 -9.40 -4.25 -5.46
CA LEU A 269 -10.41 -5.29 -5.70
C LEU A 269 -10.78 -6.04 -4.41
N THR A 270 -9.81 -6.29 -3.53
CA THR A 270 -10.09 -6.87 -2.21
C THR A 270 -11.00 -5.94 -1.39
N LEU A 271 -10.73 -4.64 -1.35
CA LEU A 271 -11.61 -3.68 -0.68
C LEU A 271 -13.02 -3.70 -1.28
N CYS A 272 -13.15 -3.73 -2.61
CA CYS A 272 -14.44 -3.83 -3.26
C CYS A 272 -15.20 -5.07 -2.79
N SER A 273 -14.56 -6.24 -2.75
CA SER A 273 -15.14 -7.49 -2.28
C SER A 273 -15.58 -7.41 -0.81
N GLU A 274 -14.67 -6.99 0.09
CA GLU A 274 -14.94 -6.90 1.53
C GLU A 274 -16.06 -5.91 1.87
N TYR A 275 -16.17 -4.84 1.09
CA TYR A 275 -17.21 -3.83 1.28
C TYR A 275 -18.49 -4.09 0.48
N GLY A 276 -18.54 -5.15 -0.34
CA GLY A 276 -19.70 -5.47 -1.18
C GLY A 276 -19.96 -4.44 -2.27
N ILE A 277 -18.90 -3.79 -2.78
CA ILE A 277 -19.01 -2.81 -3.88
C ILE A 277 -19.19 -3.58 -5.18
N LEU A 278 -20.33 -3.37 -5.83
CA LEU A 278 -20.61 -3.94 -7.14
C LEU A 278 -19.86 -3.12 -8.21
N LEU A 279 -19.02 -3.81 -8.97
CA LEU A 279 -18.28 -3.19 -10.08
C LEU A 279 -19.01 -3.40 -11.38
N ASP A 280 -19.16 -2.34 -12.17
CA ASP A 280 -19.54 -2.44 -13.57
C ASP A 280 -18.35 -2.97 -14.40
N LYS A 281 -18.61 -3.23 -15.70
CA LYS A 281 -17.60 -3.76 -16.61
C LYS A 281 -16.40 -2.82 -16.75
N PHE A 282 -16.64 -1.52 -16.84
CA PHE A 282 -15.58 -0.52 -16.98
C PHE A 282 -14.67 -0.50 -15.73
N SER A 283 -15.26 -0.35 -14.55
CA SER A 283 -14.53 -0.29 -13.28
C SER A 283 -13.72 -1.57 -13.02
N ALA A 284 -14.28 -2.74 -13.35
CA ALA A 284 -13.58 -4.03 -13.21
C ALA A 284 -12.33 -4.13 -14.10
N MET A 285 -12.34 -3.54 -15.29
CA MET A 285 -11.24 -3.53 -16.25
C MET A 285 -10.25 -2.38 -16.03
N ASN A 286 -10.62 -1.35 -15.25
CA ASN A 286 -9.84 -0.14 -15.02
C ASN A 286 -9.51 0.08 -13.53
N PRO A 287 -8.62 -0.75 -12.89
CA PRO A 287 -8.33 -0.68 -11.46
C PRO A 287 -7.82 0.69 -10.99
N LYS A 288 -7.33 1.53 -11.90
CA LYS A 288 -6.86 2.89 -11.58
C LYS A 288 -7.98 3.82 -11.10
N THR A 289 -9.25 3.54 -11.47
CA THR A 289 -10.40 4.35 -11.07
C THR A 289 -11.05 3.86 -9.77
N LEU A 290 -10.73 2.63 -9.33
CA LEU A 290 -11.34 2.01 -8.15
C LEU A 290 -11.12 2.80 -6.86
N HIS A 291 -10.04 3.61 -6.77
CA HIS A 291 -9.78 4.39 -5.56
C HIS A 291 -10.87 5.41 -5.24
N ALA A 292 -11.65 5.86 -6.22
CA ALA A 292 -12.79 6.74 -5.99
C ALA A 292 -13.93 5.96 -5.30
N LEU A 293 -14.24 4.76 -5.78
CA LEU A 293 -15.27 3.90 -5.21
C LEU A 293 -14.88 3.41 -3.80
N THR A 294 -13.67 2.89 -3.67
CA THR A 294 -13.16 2.38 -2.38
C THR A 294 -12.88 3.49 -1.39
N GLY A 295 -12.43 4.67 -1.85
CA GLY A 295 -12.24 5.88 -1.04
C GLY A 295 -13.56 6.38 -0.46
N ALA A 296 -14.61 6.43 -1.26
CA ALA A 296 -15.97 6.77 -0.83
C ALA A 296 -16.47 5.79 0.25
N ALA A 297 -16.30 4.49 0.04
CA ALA A 297 -16.71 3.49 1.01
C ALA A 297 -15.89 3.55 2.32
N VAL A 298 -14.59 3.86 2.26
CA VAL A 298 -13.74 4.10 3.45
C VAL A 298 -14.19 5.37 4.17
N ALA A 299 -14.48 6.45 3.44
CA ALA A 299 -14.99 7.71 4.02
C ALA A 299 -16.30 7.47 4.79
N GLU A 300 -17.23 6.72 4.22
CA GLU A 300 -18.49 6.38 4.86
C GLU A 300 -18.30 5.46 6.09
N ARG A 301 -17.64 4.32 5.91
CA ARG A 301 -17.64 3.23 6.89
C ARG A 301 -16.63 3.44 8.01
N ILE A 302 -15.47 4.01 7.71
CA ILE A 302 -14.37 4.19 8.65
C ILE A 302 -14.41 5.59 9.28
N PHE A 303 -14.56 6.63 8.45
CA PHE A 303 -14.55 8.01 8.92
C PHE A 303 -15.93 8.55 9.30
N GLY A 304 -17.01 7.89 8.86
CA GLY A 304 -18.39 8.27 9.17
C GLY A 304 -18.83 9.57 8.49
N GLU A 305 -18.31 9.81 7.29
CA GLU A 305 -18.65 10.99 6.50
C GLU A 305 -20.10 10.97 6.03
N ASN A 306 -20.67 12.16 5.84
CA ASN A 306 -22.02 12.31 5.32
C ASN A 306 -22.10 11.99 3.83
N GLU A 307 -23.33 11.84 3.32
CA GLU A 307 -23.60 11.45 1.93
C GLU A 307 -23.01 12.43 0.91
N ALA A 308 -23.00 13.73 1.19
CA ALA A 308 -22.47 14.74 0.28
C ALA A 308 -20.95 14.56 0.08
N VAL A 309 -20.20 14.37 1.18
CA VAL A 309 -18.76 14.10 1.16
C VAL A 309 -18.48 12.79 0.45
N VAL A 310 -19.20 11.71 0.79
CA VAL A 310 -19.06 10.38 0.18
C VAL A 310 -19.30 10.43 -1.32
N SER A 311 -20.37 11.12 -1.75
CA SER A 311 -20.69 11.27 -3.17
C SER A 311 -19.63 12.08 -3.92
N ALA A 312 -19.11 13.15 -3.33
CA ALA A 312 -18.03 13.93 -3.93
C ALA A 312 -16.75 13.11 -4.13
N ILE A 313 -16.36 12.29 -3.14
CA ILE A 313 -15.25 11.37 -3.26
C ILE A 313 -15.51 10.32 -4.35
N ARG A 314 -16.71 9.76 -4.42
CA ARG A 314 -17.08 8.72 -5.38
C ARG A 314 -16.90 9.17 -6.83
N HIS A 315 -17.24 10.42 -7.13
CA HIS A 315 -17.30 10.92 -8.51
C HIS A 315 -16.14 11.86 -8.89
N HIS A 316 -15.10 11.97 -8.03
CA HIS A 316 -13.99 12.90 -8.30
C HIS A 316 -13.11 12.51 -9.51
N THR A 317 -13.17 11.24 -9.97
CA THR A 317 -12.37 10.79 -11.11
C THR A 317 -13.15 10.73 -12.42
N THR A 318 -14.40 10.27 -12.38
CA THR A 318 -15.22 10.05 -13.57
C THR A 318 -16.24 11.17 -13.81
N GLY A 319 -16.61 11.89 -12.77
CA GLY A 319 -17.80 12.72 -12.77
C GLY A 319 -19.07 11.88 -12.88
N LYS A 320 -20.20 12.53 -13.03
CA LYS A 320 -21.52 11.97 -13.40
C LYS A 320 -22.42 13.04 -13.97
N ALA A 321 -23.50 12.66 -14.63
CA ALA A 321 -24.56 13.60 -15.01
C ALA A 321 -25.20 14.23 -13.75
N GLY A 322 -25.48 15.53 -13.79
CA GLY A 322 -26.15 16.24 -12.69
C GLY A 322 -25.37 16.31 -11.38
N MET A 323 -24.04 16.53 -11.43
CA MET A 323 -23.21 16.69 -10.24
C MET A 323 -23.73 17.80 -9.33
N SER A 324 -23.75 17.54 -8.02
CA SER A 324 -23.98 18.54 -6.97
C SER A 324 -22.87 19.59 -6.93
N LEU A 325 -23.09 20.69 -6.22
CA LEU A 325 -22.07 21.75 -6.10
C LEU A 325 -20.78 21.22 -5.49
N LEU A 326 -20.86 20.40 -4.43
CA LEU A 326 -19.69 19.82 -3.78
C LEU A 326 -18.94 18.83 -4.68
N GLU A 327 -19.65 18.00 -5.44
CA GLU A 327 -19.05 17.07 -6.40
C GLU A 327 -18.24 17.81 -7.48
N LYS A 328 -18.80 18.90 -8.02
CA LYS A 328 -18.12 19.79 -8.99
C LYS A 328 -16.86 20.39 -8.39
N ILE A 329 -16.96 20.90 -7.15
CA ILE A 329 -15.86 21.52 -6.42
C ILE A 329 -14.70 20.52 -6.24
N ILE A 330 -14.98 19.30 -5.78
CA ILE A 330 -13.92 18.30 -5.53
C ILE A 330 -13.28 17.84 -6.84
N TYR A 331 -14.08 17.59 -7.89
CA TYR A 331 -13.54 17.24 -9.21
C TYR A 331 -12.59 18.31 -9.74
N VAL A 332 -13.01 19.57 -9.71
CA VAL A 332 -12.22 20.70 -10.22
C VAL A 332 -11.00 20.96 -9.32
N ALA A 333 -11.16 20.87 -8.00
CA ALA A 333 -10.05 21.06 -7.04
C ALA A 333 -8.94 20.04 -7.24
N ASP A 334 -9.24 18.75 -7.38
CA ASP A 334 -8.24 17.72 -7.67
C ASP A 334 -7.49 18.03 -8.97
N TYR A 335 -8.19 18.56 -9.97
CA TYR A 335 -7.62 18.80 -11.30
C TYR A 335 -6.73 20.05 -11.34
N MET A 336 -6.97 21.08 -10.50
CA MET A 336 -6.31 22.38 -10.58
C MET A 336 -5.47 22.78 -9.37
N GLU A 337 -5.37 21.97 -8.34
CA GLU A 337 -4.64 22.29 -7.11
C GLU A 337 -3.21 22.81 -7.39
N PRO A 338 -2.57 23.58 -6.48
CA PRO A 338 -1.33 24.32 -6.79
C PRO A 338 -0.17 23.47 -7.32
N ASN A 339 -0.08 22.17 -6.95
CA ASN A 339 0.98 21.27 -7.39
C ASN A 339 0.73 20.66 -8.79
N ARG A 340 -0.45 20.91 -9.39
CA ARG A 340 -0.74 20.49 -10.76
C ARG A 340 -0.06 21.45 -11.76
N ASN A 341 0.68 20.84 -12.69
CA ASN A 341 1.37 21.58 -13.75
C ASN A 341 1.22 20.84 -15.09
N PHE A 342 0.29 21.29 -15.92
CA PHE A 342 0.06 20.76 -17.27
C PHE A 342 -0.55 21.85 -18.17
N PRO A 343 -0.46 21.73 -19.51
CA PRO A 343 -1.03 22.70 -20.43
C PRO A 343 -2.53 22.90 -20.20
N GLY A 344 -2.96 24.15 -19.99
CA GLY A 344 -4.35 24.52 -19.78
C GLY A 344 -4.79 24.62 -18.30
N VAL A 345 -3.97 24.22 -17.32
CA VAL A 345 -4.32 24.30 -15.89
C VAL A 345 -4.63 25.74 -15.45
N ASP A 346 -3.93 26.74 -15.96
CA ASP A 346 -4.19 28.14 -15.59
C ASP A 346 -5.51 28.66 -16.16
N GLN A 347 -5.95 28.16 -17.32
CA GLN A 347 -7.29 28.44 -17.84
C GLN A 347 -8.34 27.83 -16.91
N LEU A 348 -8.15 26.58 -16.51
CA LEU A 348 -9.04 25.88 -15.56
C LEU A 348 -9.15 26.64 -14.23
N ARG A 349 -8.01 27.10 -13.66
CA ARG A 349 -7.97 27.90 -12.43
C ARG A 349 -8.77 29.19 -12.53
N ARG A 350 -8.73 29.88 -13.68
CA ARG A 350 -9.53 31.09 -13.88
C ARG A 350 -11.03 30.78 -13.99
N LEU A 351 -11.38 29.76 -14.78
CA LEU A 351 -12.77 29.35 -14.97
C LEU A 351 -13.41 28.88 -13.66
N ALA A 352 -12.67 28.15 -12.82
CA ALA A 352 -13.17 27.62 -11.56
C ALA A 352 -13.77 28.68 -10.61
N PHE A 353 -13.33 29.95 -10.73
CA PHE A 353 -13.84 31.07 -9.94
C PHE A 353 -14.78 32.01 -10.74
N THR A 354 -15.07 31.72 -12.02
CA THR A 354 -15.98 32.53 -12.84
C THR A 354 -17.18 31.74 -13.35
N ASP A 355 -16.99 30.48 -13.72
CA ASP A 355 -18.02 29.54 -14.14
C ASP A 355 -17.56 28.11 -13.84
N LEU A 356 -18.09 27.55 -12.74
CA LEU A 356 -17.70 26.21 -12.26
C LEU A 356 -18.14 25.09 -13.22
N ASP A 357 -19.27 25.28 -13.94
CA ASP A 357 -19.74 24.31 -14.91
C ASP A 357 -18.85 24.28 -16.15
N GLU A 358 -18.39 25.45 -16.64
CA GLU A 358 -17.41 25.51 -17.72
C GLU A 358 -16.04 24.97 -17.28
N ALA A 359 -15.62 25.20 -16.02
CA ALA A 359 -14.41 24.59 -15.48
C ALA A 359 -14.52 23.06 -15.43
N LEU A 360 -15.64 22.51 -14.95
CA LEU A 360 -15.90 21.07 -14.93
C LEU A 360 -15.87 20.47 -16.34
N LYS A 361 -16.56 21.10 -17.28
CA LYS A 361 -16.57 20.66 -18.68
C LYS A 361 -15.16 20.64 -19.28
N LEU A 362 -14.37 21.71 -19.09
CA LEU A 362 -12.99 21.77 -19.54
C LEU A 362 -12.15 20.64 -18.93
N GLY A 363 -12.28 20.37 -17.62
CA GLY A 363 -11.58 19.26 -16.93
C GLY A 363 -11.94 17.90 -17.51
N LEU A 364 -13.22 17.64 -17.77
CA LEU A 364 -13.69 16.42 -18.44
C LEU A 364 -13.12 16.29 -19.87
N GLU A 365 -13.17 17.34 -20.66
CA GLU A 365 -12.64 17.35 -22.03
C GLU A 365 -11.11 17.08 -22.05
N MET A 366 -10.35 17.67 -21.13
CA MET A 366 -8.91 17.41 -20.95
C MET A 366 -8.64 15.95 -20.57
N THR A 367 -9.43 15.38 -19.66
CA THR A 367 -9.33 13.96 -19.27
C THR A 367 -9.56 13.05 -20.47
N LEU A 368 -10.64 13.29 -21.23
CA LEU A 368 -10.97 12.50 -22.41
C LEU A 368 -9.89 12.60 -23.49
N ALA A 369 -9.39 13.80 -23.75
CA ALA A 369 -8.29 14.02 -24.71
C ALA A 369 -7.00 13.28 -24.30
N LEU A 370 -6.68 13.27 -23.01
CA LEU A 370 -5.52 12.55 -22.48
C LEU A 370 -5.69 11.03 -22.63
N LEU A 371 -6.84 10.48 -22.24
CA LEU A 371 -7.14 9.05 -22.33
C LEU A 371 -7.10 8.58 -23.79
N ASN A 372 -7.74 9.31 -24.71
CA ASN A 372 -7.72 9.01 -26.14
C ASN A 372 -6.27 9.00 -26.70
N LYS A 373 -5.43 9.97 -26.30
CA LYS A 373 -4.02 10.01 -26.70
C LYS A 373 -3.21 8.81 -26.19
N GLN A 374 -3.57 8.28 -25.02
CA GLN A 374 -2.90 7.14 -24.39
C GLN A 374 -3.50 5.78 -24.83
N GLY A 375 -4.54 5.76 -25.64
CA GLY A 375 -5.29 4.54 -26.00
C GLY A 375 -6.04 3.92 -24.81
N GLY A 376 -6.36 4.73 -23.79
CA GLY A 376 -7.11 4.30 -22.62
C GLY A 376 -8.62 4.29 -22.88
N GLU A 377 -9.35 3.49 -22.13
CA GLU A 377 -10.82 3.49 -22.17
C GLU A 377 -11.40 4.68 -21.41
N VAL A 378 -12.46 5.26 -21.93
CA VAL A 378 -13.19 6.36 -21.30
C VAL A 378 -14.37 5.79 -20.51
N SER A 379 -14.58 6.32 -19.29
CA SER A 379 -15.73 5.94 -18.46
C SER A 379 -17.04 6.38 -19.12
N PRO A 380 -18.07 5.51 -19.18
CA PRO A 380 -19.41 5.92 -19.58
C PRO A 380 -19.95 7.11 -18.77
N GLU A 381 -19.72 7.11 -17.44
CA GLU A 381 -20.11 8.21 -16.56
C GLU A 381 -19.50 9.56 -16.97
N SER A 382 -18.21 9.57 -17.41
CA SER A 382 -17.54 10.79 -17.88
C SER A 382 -18.16 11.32 -19.18
N MET A 383 -18.59 10.42 -20.07
CA MET A 383 -19.28 10.78 -21.30
C MET A 383 -20.66 11.38 -21.01
N GLU A 384 -21.43 10.72 -20.13
CA GLU A 384 -22.76 11.19 -19.70
C GLU A 384 -22.66 12.55 -18.98
N ALA A 385 -21.62 12.73 -18.12
CA ALA A 385 -21.39 14.02 -17.45
C ALA A 385 -21.14 15.14 -18.46
N LEU A 386 -20.32 14.89 -19.49
CA LEU A 386 -19.99 15.88 -20.50
C LEU A 386 -21.20 16.19 -21.38
N GLU A 387 -22.00 15.20 -21.77
CA GLU A 387 -23.22 15.39 -22.54
C GLU A 387 -24.24 16.21 -21.77
N TYR A 388 -24.49 15.87 -20.50
CA TYR A 388 -25.39 16.64 -19.62
C TYR A 388 -24.99 18.13 -19.53
N LEU A 389 -23.67 18.42 -19.38
CA LEU A 389 -23.19 19.80 -19.34
C LEU A 389 -23.46 20.54 -20.68
N LYS A 390 -23.21 19.89 -21.83
CA LYS A 390 -23.46 20.49 -23.13
C LYS A 390 -24.94 20.85 -23.33
N ASP A 391 -25.86 19.99 -22.92
CA ASP A 391 -27.29 20.22 -22.97
C ASP A 391 -27.68 21.39 -22.06
N THR A 392 -27.16 21.42 -20.81
CA THR A 392 -27.40 22.52 -19.87
C THR A 392 -26.97 23.88 -20.44
N PHE A 393 -25.78 23.94 -21.10
CA PHE A 393 -25.31 25.16 -21.73
C PHE A 393 -26.16 25.56 -22.95
N SER A 394 -26.62 24.60 -23.71
CA SER A 394 -27.50 24.86 -24.85
C SER A 394 -28.86 25.47 -24.42
N GLU A 395 -29.36 25.05 -23.27
CA GLU A 395 -30.58 25.60 -22.67
C GLU A 395 -30.38 27.01 -22.08
N ARG A 396 -29.23 27.27 -21.43
CA ARG A 396 -28.88 28.62 -20.90
C ARG A 396 -28.72 29.68 -21.98
N ASN A 397 -28.40 29.28 -23.20
CA ASN A 397 -28.19 30.18 -24.36
C ASN A 397 -29.44 30.37 -25.24
N ARG A 398 -30.56 29.77 -24.89
CA ARG A 398 -31.89 29.97 -25.50
C ARG A 398 -32.73 30.92 -24.66
#